data_4f1f0fcb347caf407a2eae0b2c7bd5a4
#
_entry.id   4f1f0fcb347caf407a2eae0b2c7bd5a4
#
_cell.length_a   1.000
_cell.length_b   1.000
_cell.length_c   1.000
_cell.angle_alpha   90.00
_cell.angle_beta   90.00
_cell.angle_gamma   90.00
#
_symmetry.space_group_name_H-M   'P 1'
#
loop_
_entity.id
_entity.type
_entity.pdbx_description
1 polymer ?
#
loop_
_entity_poly.entity_id
_entity_poly.type
_entity_poly.pdbx_seq_one_letter_code
_entity_poly.pdbx_strand_id
1 'polypeptide(L)'
;MSAWTFTPMTQGEAEEIAGWHYPGEYAFYDADFIPEGMGELLDPAQRRDEYHAARNTDGELEGFAQLEPVAGATEIGLGLRPDLTGRGLGQAFTGAVIDLARAHGAGRITLAVAAFNARAIRVYERCGFVETGRHTRRLGDRDWDFVDMELR
;
A
#
# COMPACT_ATOMS: atom_id res chain seq x y z
N MET A 1 8.47 -12.26 14.67
CA MET A 1 7.84 -13.06 13.62
C MET A 1 6.62 -12.33 13.07
N SER A 2 6.50 -12.19 11.77
CA SER A 2 5.36 -11.50 11.17
C SER A 2 4.11 -12.38 11.21
N ALA A 3 2.95 -11.74 11.44
CA ALA A 3 1.66 -12.40 11.35
C ALA A 3 1.24 -12.67 9.88
N TRP A 4 2.00 -12.14 8.92
CA TRP A 4 1.71 -12.29 7.50
C TRP A 4 2.89 -12.90 6.75
N THR A 5 2.55 -13.72 5.75
CA THR A 5 3.50 -14.22 4.76
C THR A 5 3.25 -13.51 3.45
N PHE A 6 4.30 -12.95 2.85
CA PHE A 6 4.21 -12.24 1.57
C PHE A 6 4.76 -13.12 0.45
N THR A 7 3.99 -13.21 -0.63
CA THR A 7 4.41 -13.93 -1.85
C THR A 7 4.07 -13.08 -3.08
N PRO A 8 4.79 -13.27 -4.20
CA PRO A 8 4.45 -12.55 -5.42
C PRO A 8 2.97 -12.71 -5.75
N MET A 9 2.31 -11.60 -6.06
CA MET A 9 0.86 -11.60 -6.28
C MET A 9 0.49 -12.38 -7.54
N THR A 10 -0.43 -13.32 -7.40
CA THR A 10 -0.98 -14.06 -8.53
C THR A 10 -2.10 -13.26 -9.19
N GLN A 11 -2.46 -13.66 -10.42
CA GLN A 11 -3.57 -13.02 -11.12
C GLN A 11 -4.89 -13.19 -10.35
N GLY A 12 -5.13 -14.37 -9.77
CA GLY A 12 -6.34 -14.60 -8.96
C GLY A 12 -6.39 -13.70 -7.73
N GLU A 13 -5.26 -13.49 -7.07
CA GLU A 13 -5.18 -12.57 -5.93
C GLU A 13 -5.41 -11.12 -6.36
N ALA A 14 -4.85 -10.71 -7.50
CA ALA A 14 -5.09 -9.38 -8.03
C ALA A 14 -6.58 -9.14 -8.33
N GLU A 15 -7.25 -10.13 -8.90
CA GLU A 15 -8.68 -10.05 -9.18
C GLU A 15 -9.51 -9.96 -7.91
N GLU A 16 -9.16 -10.71 -6.87
CA GLU A 16 -9.83 -10.61 -5.58
C GLU A 16 -9.65 -9.23 -4.96
N ILE A 17 -8.43 -8.71 -4.94
CA ILE A 17 -8.11 -7.39 -4.39
C ILE A 17 -8.81 -6.28 -5.18
N ALA A 18 -8.94 -6.44 -6.49
CA ALA A 18 -9.63 -5.47 -7.34
C ALA A 18 -11.10 -5.28 -6.93
N GLY A 19 -11.69 -6.27 -6.28
CA GLY A 19 -13.06 -6.20 -5.77
C GLY A 19 -13.17 -5.63 -4.35
N TRP A 20 -12.08 -5.25 -3.72
CA TRP A 20 -12.13 -4.67 -2.38
C TRP A 20 -12.62 -3.22 -2.44
N HIS A 21 -13.61 -2.88 -1.60
CA HIS A 21 -14.19 -1.55 -1.54
C HIS A 21 -14.15 -1.01 -0.11
N TYR A 22 -13.65 0.20 0.03
CA TYR A 22 -13.47 0.86 1.32
C TYR A 22 -14.62 1.84 1.57
N PRO A 23 -15.05 2.01 2.83
CA PRO A 23 -16.21 2.86 3.15
C PRO A 23 -15.88 4.35 3.09
N GLY A 24 -16.91 5.16 2.74
CA GLY A 24 -16.83 6.60 2.79
C GLY A 24 -15.73 7.19 1.92
N GLU A 25 -14.99 8.14 2.45
CA GLU A 25 -13.89 8.80 1.73
C GLU A 25 -12.73 7.84 1.40
N TYR A 26 -12.64 6.71 2.11
CA TYR A 26 -11.60 5.73 1.85
C TYR A 26 -11.83 4.93 0.57
N ALA A 27 -12.98 5.08 -0.09
CA ALA A 27 -13.19 4.53 -1.42
C ALA A 27 -12.16 5.07 -2.44
N PHE A 28 -11.47 6.15 -2.11
CA PHE A 28 -10.31 6.65 -2.84
C PHE A 28 -9.25 5.54 -3.08
N TYR A 29 -9.17 4.57 -2.17
CA TYR A 29 -8.17 3.49 -2.27
C TYR A 29 -8.70 2.25 -3.02
N ASP A 30 -9.94 2.26 -3.47
CA ASP A 30 -10.47 1.17 -4.30
C ASP A 30 -9.71 1.13 -5.62
N ALA A 31 -9.40 -0.08 -6.11
CA ALA A 31 -8.67 -0.23 -7.36
C ALA A 31 -9.43 0.37 -8.55
N ASP A 32 -10.76 0.36 -8.49
CA ASP A 32 -11.62 0.91 -9.54
C ASP A 32 -11.92 2.40 -9.41
N PHE A 33 -11.26 3.09 -8.46
CA PHE A 33 -11.45 4.53 -8.27
C PHE A 33 -11.08 5.32 -9.54
N ILE A 34 -10.00 4.90 -10.22
CA ILE A 34 -9.62 5.41 -11.54
C ILE A 34 -9.25 4.23 -12.45
N PRO A 35 -9.48 4.34 -13.77
CA PRO A 35 -9.17 3.23 -14.69
C PRO A 35 -7.71 2.77 -14.64
N GLU A 36 -6.78 3.69 -14.47
CA GLU A 36 -5.34 3.41 -14.41
C GLU A 36 -4.98 2.49 -13.24
N GLY A 37 -5.65 2.67 -12.09
CA GLY A 37 -5.42 1.81 -10.91
C GLY A 37 -5.84 0.38 -11.15
N MET A 38 -6.96 0.17 -11.81
CA MET A 38 -7.43 -1.16 -12.18
C MET A 38 -6.48 -1.82 -13.18
N GLY A 39 -6.00 -1.07 -14.18
CA GLY A 39 -5.05 -1.58 -15.16
C GLY A 39 -3.73 -1.99 -14.52
N GLU A 40 -3.20 -1.17 -13.64
CA GLU A 40 -1.95 -1.46 -12.94
C GLU A 40 -2.04 -2.74 -12.11
N LEU A 41 -3.17 -2.95 -11.43
CA LEU A 41 -3.35 -4.12 -10.59
C LEU A 41 -3.60 -5.39 -11.42
N LEU A 42 -4.44 -5.33 -12.45
CA LEU A 42 -4.89 -6.52 -13.18
C LEU A 42 -4.00 -6.94 -14.34
N ASP A 43 -3.18 -6.04 -14.88
CA ASP A 43 -2.27 -6.36 -15.98
C ASP A 43 -0.93 -6.84 -15.41
N PRO A 44 -0.55 -8.11 -15.63
CA PRO A 44 0.74 -8.61 -15.13
C PRO A 44 1.93 -7.80 -15.63
N ALA A 45 1.87 -7.24 -16.83
CA ALA A 45 2.95 -6.43 -17.38
C ALA A 45 3.11 -5.10 -16.62
N GLN A 46 2.01 -4.51 -16.15
CA GLN A 46 2.06 -3.28 -15.35
C GLN A 46 2.35 -3.59 -13.88
N ARG A 47 1.86 -4.71 -13.36
CA ARG A 47 2.11 -5.11 -11.98
C ARG A 47 3.57 -5.50 -11.76
N ARG A 48 4.22 -6.07 -12.77
CA ARG A 48 5.61 -6.54 -12.71
C ARG A 48 5.80 -7.47 -11.50
N ASP A 49 6.98 -7.38 -10.85
CA ASP A 49 7.31 -8.12 -9.62
C ASP A 49 7.20 -7.23 -8.38
N GLU A 50 6.51 -6.10 -8.49
CA GLU A 50 6.41 -5.11 -7.42
C GLU A 50 5.36 -5.46 -6.38
N TYR A 51 4.32 -6.19 -6.76
CA TYR A 51 3.19 -6.48 -5.88
C TYR A 51 3.34 -7.82 -5.19
N HIS A 52 2.98 -7.84 -3.91
CA HIS A 52 2.99 -9.03 -3.07
C HIS A 52 1.66 -9.17 -2.36
N ALA A 53 1.17 -10.40 -2.29
CA ALA A 53 -0.03 -10.72 -1.52
C ALA A 53 0.38 -11.07 -0.09
N ALA A 54 -0.40 -10.62 0.89
CA ALA A 54 -0.18 -10.90 2.29
C ALA A 54 -1.26 -11.87 2.80
N ARG A 55 -0.84 -13.01 3.31
CA ARG A 55 -1.74 -14.01 3.89
C ARG A 55 -1.43 -14.19 5.36
N ASN A 56 -2.48 -14.42 6.16
CA ASN A 56 -2.33 -14.69 7.59
C ASN A 56 -1.87 -16.14 7.82
N THR A 57 -1.76 -16.53 9.09
CA THR A 57 -1.31 -17.88 9.46
C THR A 57 -2.28 -18.98 9.06
N ASP A 58 -3.54 -18.64 8.81
CA ASP A 58 -4.54 -19.56 8.30
C ASP A 58 -4.60 -19.64 6.78
N GLY A 59 -3.75 -18.86 6.10
CA GLY A 59 -3.69 -18.82 4.65
C GLY A 59 -4.70 -17.89 4.00
N GLU A 60 -5.41 -17.06 4.77
CA GLU A 60 -6.38 -16.10 4.23
C GLU A 60 -5.69 -14.86 3.68
N LEU A 61 -6.15 -14.38 2.53
CA LEU A 61 -5.65 -13.16 1.91
C LEU A 61 -6.18 -11.95 2.69
N GLU A 62 -5.26 -11.20 3.33
CA GLU A 62 -5.62 -10.09 4.21
C GLU A 62 -5.11 -8.73 3.73
N GLY A 63 -4.14 -8.71 2.83
CA GLY A 63 -3.58 -7.46 2.38
C GLY A 63 -2.66 -7.61 1.19
N PHE A 64 -2.06 -6.51 0.81
CA PHE A 64 -1.05 -6.49 -0.24
C PHE A 64 0.01 -5.43 0.07
N ALA A 65 1.16 -5.58 -0.59
CA ALA A 65 2.23 -4.60 -0.57
C ALA A 65 2.75 -4.38 -1.98
N GLN A 66 3.12 -3.14 -2.29
CA GLN A 66 3.83 -2.79 -3.50
C GLN A 66 5.20 -2.24 -3.11
N LEU A 67 6.24 -2.71 -3.79
CA LEU A 67 7.61 -2.25 -3.61
C LEU A 67 8.07 -1.66 -4.94
N GLU A 68 8.05 -0.34 -5.07
CA GLU A 68 8.38 0.34 -6.32
C GLU A 68 9.74 1.04 -6.21
N PRO A 69 10.71 0.70 -7.07
CA PRO A 69 11.97 1.44 -7.10
C PRO A 69 11.75 2.83 -7.69
N VAL A 70 12.08 3.87 -6.92
CA VAL A 70 11.90 5.26 -7.35
C VAL A 70 13.10 6.09 -6.90
N ALA A 71 13.90 6.57 -7.86
CA ALA A 71 14.97 7.56 -7.62
C ALA A 71 15.91 7.19 -6.47
N GLY A 72 16.38 5.93 -6.43
CA GLY A 72 17.34 5.47 -5.41
C GLY A 72 16.71 5.10 -4.09
N ALA A 73 15.39 5.02 -4.02
CA ALA A 73 14.64 4.59 -2.85
C ALA A 73 13.66 3.48 -3.25
N THR A 74 13.05 2.85 -2.27
CA THR A 74 11.88 1.99 -2.48
C THR A 74 10.66 2.71 -1.94
N GLU A 75 9.72 3.03 -2.82
CA GLU A 75 8.44 3.56 -2.40
C GLU A 75 7.51 2.40 -2.11
N ILE A 76 6.96 2.35 -0.89
CA ILE A 76 6.05 1.28 -0.52
C ILE A 76 4.60 1.73 -0.67
N GLY A 77 3.76 0.81 -1.16
CA GLY A 77 2.32 0.91 -1.08
C GLY A 77 1.79 -0.27 -0.31
N LEU A 78 0.67 -0.12 0.35
CA LEU A 78 0.09 -1.22 1.13
C LEU A 78 -1.41 -1.03 1.31
N GLY A 79 -2.10 -2.13 1.50
CA GLY A 79 -3.52 -2.11 1.81
C GLY A 79 -3.93 -3.34 2.58
N LEU A 80 -4.87 -3.17 3.50
CA LEU A 80 -5.53 -4.25 4.21
C LEU A 80 -6.91 -4.47 3.63
N ARG A 81 -7.39 -5.71 3.70
CA ARG A 81 -8.77 -6.02 3.30
C ARG A 81 -9.74 -5.11 4.06
N PRO A 82 -10.79 -4.60 3.40
CA PRO A 82 -11.64 -3.56 4.01
C PRO A 82 -12.20 -3.89 5.39
N ASP A 83 -12.57 -5.15 5.63
CA ASP A 83 -13.12 -5.57 6.93
C ASP A 83 -12.08 -5.57 8.05
N LEU A 84 -10.79 -5.46 7.72
CA LEU A 84 -9.70 -5.44 8.69
C LEU A 84 -9.23 -4.03 9.02
N THR A 85 -9.70 -3.02 8.28
CA THR A 85 -9.32 -1.63 8.56
C THR A 85 -10.00 -1.14 9.84
N GLY A 86 -9.34 -0.20 10.53
CA GLY A 86 -9.89 0.35 11.76
C GLY A 86 -9.83 -0.57 12.98
N ARG A 87 -9.07 -1.68 12.91
CA ARG A 87 -8.93 -2.66 14.00
C ARG A 87 -7.58 -2.60 14.70
N GLY A 88 -6.79 -1.56 14.47
CA GLY A 88 -5.47 -1.42 15.08
C GLY A 88 -4.39 -2.26 14.43
N LEU A 89 -4.62 -2.85 13.27
CA LEU A 89 -3.66 -3.71 12.58
C LEU A 89 -2.65 -2.94 11.73
N GLY A 90 -2.91 -1.67 11.44
CA GLY A 90 -2.14 -0.90 10.48
C GLY A 90 -0.67 -0.77 10.84
N GLN A 91 -0.34 -0.56 12.11
CA GLN A 91 1.05 -0.41 12.54
C GLN A 91 1.83 -1.72 12.36
N ALA A 92 1.25 -2.84 12.78
CA ALA A 92 1.90 -4.16 12.63
C ALA A 92 2.04 -4.51 11.15
N PHE A 93 1.02 -4.22 10.33
CA PHE A 93 1.07 -4.51 8.90
C PHE A 93 2.13 -3.64 8.20
N THR A 94 2.19 -2.36 8.52
CA THR A 94 3.21 -1.46 7.98
C THR A 94 4.62 -1.95 8.35
N GLY A 95 4.81 -2.39 9.59
CA GLY A 95 6.08 -2.97 10.02
C GLY A 95 6.46 -4.20 9.21
N ALA A 96 5.49 -5.06 8.92
CA ALA A 96 5.72 -6.25 8.09
C ALA A 96 6.12 -5.87 6.66
N VAL A 97 5.52 -4.83 6.09
CA VAL A 97 5.88 -4.34 4.74
C VAL A 97 7.27 -3.72 4.73
N ILE A 98 7.65 -3.00 5.79
CA ILE A 98 9.01 -2.47 5.94
C ILE A 98 10.02 -3.63 5.93
N ASP A 99 9.74 -4.68 6.70
CA ASP A 99 10.62 -5.86 6.74
C ASP A 99 10.73 -6.53 5.38
N LEU A 100 9.61 -6.63 4.65
CA LEU A 100 9.60 -7.16 3.29
C LEU A 100 10.50 -6.32 2.37
N ALA A 101 10.36 -5.00 2.43
CA ALA A 101 11.17 -4.10 1.61
C ALA A 101 12.67 -4.28 1.91
N ARG A 102 13.03 -4.38 3.17
CA ARG A 102 14.42 -4.60 3.59
C ARG A 102 14.95 -5.96 3.11
N ALA A 103 14.12 -6.99 3.16
CA ALA A 103 14.49 -8.32 2.65
C ALA A 103 14.72 -8.30 1.14
N HIS A 104 14.11 -7.35 0.43
CA HIS A 104 14.32 -7.14 -1.01
C HIS A 104 15.42 -6.11 -1.31
N GLY A 105 16.22 -5.75 -0.31
CA GLY A 105 17.39 -4.88 -0.50
C GLY A 105 17.15 -3.38 -0.41
N ALA A 106 15.98 -2.97 0.09
CA ALA A 106 15.69 -1.54 0.21
C ALA A 106 16.63 -0.86 1.20
N GLY A 107 17.23 0.27 0.78
CA GLY A 107 17.93 1.17 1.68
C GLY A 107 16.98 2.24 2.19
N ARG A 108 16.75 3.26 1.37
CA ARG A 108 15.75 4.29 1.69
C ARG A 108 14.35 3.75 1.40
N ILE A 109 13.44 3.99 2.34
CA ILE A 109 12.04 3.57 2.20
C ILE A 109 11.17 4.81 2.31
N THR A 110 10.34 5.04 1.28
CA THR A 110 9.44 6.19 1.19
C THR A 110 8.02 5.72 0.96
N LEU A 111 7.07 6.62 1.17
CA LEU A 111 5.67 6.42 0.79
C LEU A 111 5.02 7.77 0.49
N ALA A 112 3.89 7.72 -0.21
CA ALA A 112 3.02 8.87 -0.39
C ALA A 112 1.64 8.47 0.12
N VAL A 113 1.03 9.34 0.92
CA VAL A 113 -0.28 9.09 1.52
C VAL A 113 -1.19 10.28 1.24
N ALA A 114 -2.46 10.03 0.93
CA ALA A 114 -3.43 11.10 0.71
C ALA A 114 -3.52 11.98 1.97
N ALA A 115 -3.45 13.29 1.78
CA ALA A 115 -3.39 14.24 2.90
C ALA A 115 -4.64 14.17 3.80
N PHE A 116 -5.79 13.75 3.26
CA PHE A 116 -7.01 13.60 4.05
C PHE A 116 -6.96 12.41 5.02
N ASN A 117 -6.05 11.46 4.79
CA ASN A 117 -5.99 10.21 5.55
C ASN A 117 -5.15 10.38 6.83
N ALA A 118 -5.68 11.14 7.79
CA ALA A 118 -4.99 11.40 9.05
C ALA A 118 -4.72 10.11 9.83
N ARG A 119 -5.60 9.11 9.71
CA ARG A 119 -5.43 7.81 10.39
C ARG A 119 -4.17 7.10 9.91
N ALA A 120 -3.97 7.01 8.60
CA ALA A 120 -2.78 6.37 8.05
C ALA A 120 -1.51 7.16 8.37
N ILE A 121 -1.56 8.48 8.28
CA ILE A 121 -0.41 9.32 8.60
C ILE A 121 0.07 9.05 10.02
N ARG A 122 -0.84 8.97 10.99
CA ARG A 122 -0.50 8.65 12.38
C ARG A 122 0.14 7.26 12.51
N VAL A 123 -0.37 6.28 11.78
CA VAL A 123 0.20 4.93 11.77
C VAL A 123 1.64 4.97 11.26
N TYR A 124 1.87 5.67 10.15
CA TYR A 124 3.21 5.76 9.56
C TYR A 124 4.18 6.51 10.49
N GLU A 125 3.72 7.57 11.13
CA GLU A 125 4.55 8.28 12.11
C GLU A 125 4.97 7.36 13.28
N ARG A 126 4.07 6.52 13.74
CA ARG A 126 4.38 5.54 14.80
C ARG A 126 5.38 4.48 14.35
N CYS A 127 5.47 4.23 13.05
CA CYS A 127 6.46 3.31 12.48
C CYS A 127 7.81 3.97 12.23
N GLY A 128 7.92 5.28 12.41
CA GLY A 128 9.17 6.01 12.24
C GLY A 128 9.26 6.84 10.96
N PHE A 129 8.18 6.95 10.19
CA PHE A 129 8.14 7.82 9.02
C PHE A 129 7.99 9.28 9.44
N VAL A 130 8.67 10.16 8.71
CA VAL A 130 8.56 11.61 8.88
C VAL A 130 8.17 12.23 7.55
N GLU A 131 7.41 13.32 7.61
CA GLU A 131 7.01 14.07 6.41
C GLU A 131 8.24 14.72 5.78
N THR A 132 8.43 14.56 4.48
CA THR A 132 9.52 15.16 3.71
C THR A 132 9.03 16.19 2.70
N GLY A 133 7.76 16.16 2.35
CA GLY A 133 7.19 17.10 1.40
C GLY A 133 5.74 16.83 1.12
N ARG A 134 5.19 17.57 0.19
CA ARG A 134 3.81 17.41 -0.29
C ARG A 134 3.76 17.64 -1.79
N HIS A 135 2.80 16.99 -2.44
CA HIS A 135 2.58 17.20 -3.85
C HIS A 135 1.10 16.98 -4.19
N THR A 136 0.70 17.44 -5.36
CA THR A 136 -0.66 17.30 -5.85
C THR A 136 -0.65 16.39 -7.08
N ARG A 137 -1.62 15.48 -7.16
CA ARG A 137 -1.83 14.63 -8.34
C ARG A 137 -3.24 14.81 -8.86
N ARG A 138 -3.35 14.87 -10.19
CA ARG A 138 -4.63 14.80 -10.88
C ARG A 138 -5.02 13.32 -10.99
N LEU A 139 -6.08 12.93 -10.29
CA LEU A 139 -6.63 11.57 -10.36
C LEU A 139 -8.09 11.66 -10.77
N GLY A 140 -8.44 11.08 -11.92
CA GLY A 140 -9.76 11.24 -12.48
C GLY A 140 -10.01 12.70 -12.89
N ASP A 141 -11.02 13.32 -12.31
CA ASP A 141 -11.45 14.66 -12.66
C ASP A 141 -11.11 15.73 -11.62
N ARG A 142 -10.31 15.41 -10.60
CA ARG A 142 -9.93 16.37 -9.57
C ARG A 142 -8.49 16.18 -9.08
N ASP A 143 -7.98 17.24 -8.45
CA ASP A 143 -6.66 17.23 -7.84
C ASP A 143 -6.74 16.71 -6.41
N TRP A 144 -5.74 15.92 -6.03
CA TRP A 144 -5.62 15.37 -4.68
C TRP A 144 -4.26 15.70 -4.09
N ASP A 145 -4.25 16.11 -2.84
CA ASP A 145 -3.00 16.41 -2.14
C ASP A 145 -2.46 15.17 -1.46
N PHE A 146 -1.14 14.98 -1.55
CA PHE A 146 -0.42 13.87 -0.93
C PHE A 146 0.67 14.38 -0.01
N VAL A 147 0.92 13.63 1.05
CA VAL A 147 2.03 13.83 1.96
C VAL A 147 3.10 12.80 1.61
N ASP A 148 4.31 13.27 1.35
CA ASP A 148 5.46 12.39 1.12
C ASP A 148 6.15 12.13 2.45
N MET A 149 6.48 10.87 2.72
CA MET A 149 7.11 10.47 3.98
C MET A 149 8.30 9.56 3.72
N GLU A 150 9.26 9.60 4.63
CA GLU A 150 10.43 8.74 4.57
C GLU A 150 10.71 8.13 5.95
N LEU A 151 11.07 6.85 5.96
CA LEU A 151 11.42 6.12 7.18
C LEU A 151 12.77 6.59 7.69
N ARG A 152 12.81 6.98 8.97
CA ARG A 152 14.03 7.42 9.65
C ARG A 152 14.52 6.40 10.66
#